data_47620e2ce089b50e8bfbedca754c1a0e
#
_entry.id   47620e2ce089b50e8bfbedca754c1a0e
#
_cell.length_a   1.000
_cell.length_b   1.000
_cell.length_c   1.000
_cell.angle_alpha   90.00
_cell.angle_beta   90.00
_cell.angle_gamma   90.00
#
_symmetry.space_group_name_H-M   'P 1'
#
loop_
_entity.id
_entity.type
_entity.pdbx_description
1 polymer ?
#
loop_
_entity_poly.entity_id
_entity_poly.type
_entity_poly.pdbx_seq_one_letter_code
_entity_poly.pdbx_strand_id
1 'polypeptide(L)'
;MRVMAQLAMVMNLDKCIGCHTCSVTCKQAWTNRGGTEYVWFNNVETRPGQGYPRQYQDQEKWKGGWTLDRRGRLTLKSGSRMKRLLNIFANPDLPTVSDYYDPWSYDYDNLLSAPAMDTTPVARPKSLITGEDTKVTWGANWDDDLGSGPDQVGRDPLLARLSEQVKLEFEQTFMFYLPRICEHCLNPSCGASCPSGAIYKRAEDGIVLVDQDKCRGWRQCVTGCPYKKIYFNHKTGKAEKCTFCYPRVEVGIPTVCSETCVGRLRYIGVMLYDADAVLEAASVTDPEQLYPSQLGVFLNPHDPRVITEAERAGISPEWIAAAQDSPVYKLIVDYKIALPLHPEYRTMPMVWYVPPLSPVVDVLAETGHDGEDAGNLFGAIDSLRIPVEYLAELFTAGDIGPVRAALQRLAGMRSFMRSINLGQEPEPAIPGAVGLEPEEIEAMYRLLAIAKYEHRYVIPSGATSRAHELDSLATGCSLEGDGGPGMTAFDVTSEKFALVDANTAAPERKSSRINLLNWDGGSTEGLVPERDGSDNGNGNGNGAAHTSPEANGNAGDSGPGVAGDTLPEPTGATR
;
A
#
# COMPACT_ATOMS: atom_id res chain seq x y z
N MET A 1 23.82 16.32 9.94
CA MET A 1 22.76 15.32 10.24
C MET A 1 21.50 16.06 10.63
N ARG A 2 20.47 15.92 9.84
CA ARG A 2 19.14 16.50 10.11
C ARG A 2 18.17 15.35 10.36
N VAL A 3 17.88 15.10 11.64
CA VAL A 3 17.02 13.99 12.05
C VAL A 3 15.57 14.29 11.71
N MET A 4 14.93 13.36 11.06
CA MET A 4 13.50 13.38 10.75
C MET A 4 12.89 12.03 11.12
N ALA A 5 11.60 12.04 11.42
CA ALA A 5 10.84 10.83 11.72
C ALA A 5 9.85 10.51 10.58
N GLN A 6 9.65 9.23 10.32
CA GLN A 6 8.64 8.76 9.39
C GLN A 6 8.03 7.45 9.84
N LEU A 7 6.71 7.32 9.64
CA LEU A 7 6.03 6.04 9.72
C LEU A 7 6.41 5.16 8.53
N ALA A 8 6.74 3.91 8.83
CA ALA A 8 7.14 2.93 7.85
C ALA A 8 6.38 1.61 8.08
N MET A 9 6.38 0.76 7.06
CA MET A 9 5.71 -0.54 7.11
C MET A 9 6.66 -1.63 6.65
N VAL A 10 6.61 -2.78 7.32
CA VAL A 10 7.21 -4.03 6.81
C VAL A 10 6.09 -5.02 6.52
N MET A 11 6.19 -5.72 5.40
CA MET A 11 5.27 -6.79 5.00
C MET A 11 6.03 -8.11 4.91
N ASN A 12 5.66 -9.09 5.73
CA ASN A 12 6.25 -10.41 5.69
C ASN A 12 5.56 -11.27 4.62
N LEU A 13 6.21 -11.44 3.47
CA LEU A 13 5.65 -12.16 2.33
C LEU A 13 5.50 -13.66 2.58
N ASP A 14 6.33 -14.20 3.44
CA ASP A 14 6.29 -15.61 3.85
C ASP A 14 4.93 -16.01 4.50
N LYS A 15 4.18 -15.03 5.02
CA LYS A 15 2.86 -15.23 5.63
C LYS A 15 1.70 -14.84 4.72
N CYS A 16 1.97 -14.35 3.51
CA CYS A 16 0.92 -13.90 2.61
C CYS A 16 0.31 -15.10 1.86
N ILE A 17 -0.98 -15.31 2.05
CA ILE A 17 -1.75 -16.40 1.41
C ILE A 17 -2.60 -15.91 0.23
N GLY A 18 -2.45 -14.66 -0.22
CA GLY A 18 -3.22 -14.13 -1.34
C GLY A 18 -4.73 -13.99 -1.10
N CYS A 19 -5.19 -13.89 0.15
CA CYS A 19 -6.62 -13.85 0.47
C CYS A 19 -7.34 -12.55 0.07
N HIS A 20 -6.63 -11.51 -0.37
CA HIS A 20 -7.13 -10.20 -0.81
C HIS A 20 -7.98 -9.42 0.21
N THR A 21 -8.18 -9.90 1.45
CA THR A 21 -8.96 -9.19 2.47
C THR A 21 -8.46 -7.75 2.65
N CYS A 22 -7.14 -7.55 2.70
CA CYS A 22 -6.55 -6.21 2.79
C CYS A 22 -6.85 -5.32 1.58
N SER A 23 -7.03 -5.88 0.39
CA SER A 23 -7.38 -5.15 -0.83
C SER A 23 -8.84 -4.74 -0.82
N VAL A 24 -9.73 -5.68 -0.49
CA VAL A 24 -11.18 -5.44 -0.46
C VAL A 24 -11.54 -4.42 0.60
N THR A 25 -11.02 -4.54 1.82
CA THR A 25 -11.29 -3.58 2.90
C THR A 25 -10.72 -2.20 2.60
N CYS A 26 -9.53 -2.12 2.03
CA CYS A 26 -8.97 -0.84 1.56
C CYS A 26 -9.80 -0.23 0.44
N LYS A 27 -10.29 -1.04 -0.51
CA LYS A 27 -11.19 -0.61 -1.58
C LYS A 27 -12.47 -0.02 -1.01
N GLN A 28 -13.11 -0.74 -0.12
CA GLN A 28 -14.34 -0.31 0.52
C GLN A 28 -14.16 1.00 1.30
N ALA A 29 -13.04 1.11 2.02
CA ALA A 29 -12.74 2.26 2.84
C ALA A 29 -12.44 3.54 2.04
N TRP A 30 -11.73 3.40 0.91
CA TRP A 30 -11.10 4.58 0.28
C TRP A 30 -11.51 4.80 -1.17
N THR A 31 -11.80 3.77 -1.94
CA THR A 31 -11.97 3.88 -3.39
C THR A 31 -13.26 3.27 -3.93
N ASN A 32 -14.22 2.92 -3.06
CA ASN A 32 -15.53 2.46 -3.48
C ASN A 32 -16.48 3.66 -3.72
N ARG A 33 -16.15 4.45 -4.73
CA ARG A 33 -16.91 5.66 -5.08
C ARG A 33 -16.70 6.05 -6.54
N GLY A 34 -17.60 6.87 -7.06
CA GLY A 34 -17.61 7.26 -8.46
C GLY A 34 -16.32 7.93 -8.94
N GLY A 35 -15.81 7.46 -10.08
CA GLY A 35 -14.57 7.92 -10.70
C GLY A 35 -13.30 7.19 -10.26
N THR A 36 -13.43 6.28 -9.29
CA THR A 36 -12.33 5.47 -8.75
C THR A 36 -12.61 3.97 -8.79
N GLU A 37 -13.54 3.54 -9.64
CA GLU A 37 -13.97 2.14 -9.77
C GLU A 37 -12.77 1.22 -10.05
N TYR A 38 -11.88 1.64 -10.93
CA TYR A 38 -10.67 0.89 -11.31
C TYR A 38 -9.52 1.00 -10.29
N VAL A 39 -9.64 1.85 -9.26
CA VAL A 39 -8.53 2.18 -8.34
C VAL A 39 -8.43 1.19 -7.20
N TRP A 40 -7.21 0.68 -6.98
CA TRP A 40 -6.86 -0.16 -5.86
C TRP A 40 -5.63 0.41 -5.16
N PHE A 41 -5.81 1.12 -4.04
CA PHE A 41 -4.68 1.65 -3.24
C PHE A 41 -3.82 0.53 -2.69
N ASN A 42 -4.44 -0.52 -2.17
CA ASN A 42 -3.78 -1.76 -1.82
C ASN A 42 -4.23 -2.86 -2.78
N ASN A 43 -3.29 -3.59 -3.34
CA ASN A 43 -3.53 -4.76 -4.15
C ASN A 43 -2.53 -5.86 -3.76
N VAL A 44 -2.86 -7.09 -4.05
CA VAL A 44 -1.97 -8.25 -3.85
C VAL A 44 -1.69 -8.84 -5.22
N GLU A 45 -0.43 -8.90 -5.57
CA GLU A 45 0.03 -9.44 -6.86
C GLU A 45 0.51 -10.86 -6.69
N THR A 46 0.19 -11.73 -7.64
CA THR A 46 0.85 -13.01 -7.79
C THR A 46 2.17 -12.81 -8.52
N ARG A 47 3.24 -13.41 -8.04
CA ARG A 47 4.56 -13.37 -8.66
C ARG A 47 5.10 -14.78 -8.95
N PRO A 48 5.63 -15.00 -10.15
CA PRO A 48 5.72 -14.08 -11.29
C PRO A 48 4.35 -13.72 -11.86
N GLY A 49 4.22 -12.51 -12.44
CA GLY A 49 2.98 -12.00 -12.99
C GLY A 49 3.07 -10.56 -13.50
N GLN A 50 1.98 -10.08 -14.10
CA GLN A 50 1.98 -8.77 -14.76
C GLN A 50 1.92 -7.57 -13.82
N GLY A 51 1.37 -7.75 -12.61
CA GLY A 51 1.17 -6.66 -11.65
C GLY A 51 0.04 -5.70 -12.02
N TYR A 52 -0.09 -4.59 -11.24
CA TYR A 52 -1.14 -3.61 -11.37
C TYR A 52 -0.60 -2.17 -11.28
N PRO A 53 -0.67 -1.36 -12.33
CA PRO A 53 -1.12 -1.70 -13.71
C PRO A 53 -0.20 -2.71 -14.38
N ARG A 54 -0.70 -3.33 -15.45
CA ARG A 54 0.01 -4.40 -16.15
C ARG A 54 1.42 -3.98 -16.55
N GLN A 55 2.39 -4.83 -16.24
CA GLN A 55 3.81 -4.64 -16.56
C GLN A 55 4.41 -3.33 -16.00
N TYR A 56 3.93 -2.85 -14.83
CA TYR A 56 4.40 -1.58 -14.26
C TYR A 56 5.92 -1.55 -14.03
N GLN A 57 6.56 -2.70 -13.90
CA GLN A 57 8.01 -2.84 -13.71
C GLN A 57 8.82 -2.58 -15.00
N ASP A 58 8.17 -2.57 -16.15
CA ASP A 58 8.79 -2.14 -17.40
C ASP A 58 8.99 -0.61 -17.40
N GLN A 59 10.12 -0.18 -16.88
CA GLN A 59 10.45 1.23 -16.77
C GLN A 59 10.90 1.88 -18.08
N GLU A 60 11.11 1.12 -19.14
CA GLU A 60 11.31 1.66 -20.49
C GLU A 60 9.98 2.15 -21.08
N LYS A 61 8.89 1.43 -20.80
CA LYS A 61 7.53 1.84 -21.13
C LYS A 61 7.05 2.97 -20.21
N TRP A 62 7.17 2.80 -18.90
CA TRP A 62 6.47 3.65 -17.93
C TRP A 62 7.25 4.86 -17.40
N LYS A 63 8.56 4.87 -17.54
CA LYS A 63 9.47 6.02 -17.29
C LYS A 63 9.29 6.70 -15.94
N GLY A 64 9.05 5.93 -14.88
CA GLY A 64 8.93 6.47 -13.52
C GLY A 64 10.25 6.50 -12.76
N GLY A 65 10.26 7.17 -11.59
CA GLY A 65 11.43 7.20 -10.71
C GLY A 65 12.51 8.19 -11.13
N TRP A 66 13.70 7.96 -10.58
CA TRP A 66 14.88 8.77 -10.82
C TRP A 66 15.93 8.01 -11.63
N THR A 67 16.77 8.74 -12.32
CA THR A 67 17.95 8.23 -13.01
C THR A 67 19.09 9.22 -12.81
N LEU A 68 20.33 8.77 -13.02
CA LEU A 68 21.49 9.63 -13.00
C LEU A 68 21.78 10.20 -14.40
N ASP A 69 22.07 11.49 -14.47
CA ASP A 69 22.60 12.10 -15.69
C ASP A 69 24.10 11.74 -15.85
N ARG A 70 24.70 12.15 -16.98
CA ARG A 70 26.12 11.89 -17.26
C ARG A 70 27.08 12.52 -16.25
N ARG A 71 26.58 13.40 -15.37
CA ARG A 71 27.34 14.06 -14.32
C ARG A 71 27.05 13.49 -12.94
N GLY A 72 26.34 12.35 -12.85
CA GLY A 72 25.96 11.71 -11.61
C GLY A 72 24.85 12.43 -10.82
N ARG A 73 24.11 13.37 -11.42
CA ARG A 73 23.03 14.09 -10.74
C ARG A 73 21.70 13.40 -10.97
N LEU A 74 20.88 13.36 -9.94
CA LEU A 74 19.52 12.82 -10.03
C LEU A 74 18.64 13.65 -10.96
N THR A 75 18.03 12.98 -11.92
CA THR A 75 17.05 13.52 -12.85
C THR A 75 15.84 12.62 -12.93
N LEU A 76 14.66 13.18 -13.19
CA LEU A 76 13.45 12.39 -13.35
C LEU A 76 13.49 11.60 -14.66
N LYS A 77 13.26 10.30 -14.60
CA LYS A 77 13.18 9.42 -15.78
C LYS A 77 12.02 9.82 -16.71
N SER A 78 10.96 10.42 -16.17
CA SER A 78 9.80 10.95 -16.91
C SER A 78 10.13 12.13 -17.84
N GLY A 79 11.34 12.69 -17.77
CA GLY A 79 11.86 13.66 -18.74
C GLY A 79 12.15 15.05 -18.18
N SER A 80 12.73 15.89 -19.05
CA SER A 80 13.15 17.25 -18.75
C SER A 80 11.96 18.17 -18.39
N ARG A 81 12.27 19.37 -17.87
CA ARG A 81 11.24 20.39 -17.59
C ARG A 81 10.39 20.71 -18.82
N MET A 82 10.99 20.79 -20.01
CA MET A 82 10.28 21.06 -21.27
C MET A 82 9.33 19.90 -21.63
N LYS A 83 9.79 18.66 -21.55
CA LYS A 83 8.92 17.50 -21.80
C LYS A 83 7.73 17.48 -20.84
N ARG A 84 7.94 17.75 -19.55
CA ARG A 84 6.88 17.82 -18.56
C ARG A 84 5.88 18.96 -18.85
N LEU A 85 6.34 20.09 -19.34
CA LEU A 85 5.48 21.19 -19.75
C LEU A 85 4.60 20.79 -20.94
N LEU A 86 5.15 20.13 -21.95
CA LEU A 86 4.39 19.60 -23.09
C LEU A 86 3.39 18.52 -22.66
N ASN A 87 3.78 17.65 -21.73
CA ASN A 87 2.93 16.60 -21.19
C ASN A 87 1.73 17.12 -20.36
N ILE A 88 1.65 18.41 -20.05
CA ILE A 88 0.44 19.02 -19.47
C ILE A 88 -0.71 18.95 -20.48
N PHE A 89 -0.43 19.13 -21.77
CA PHE A 89 -1.42 19.14 -22.83
C PHE A 89 -1.70 17.73 -23.37
N ALA A 90 -0.67 16.91 -23.52
CA ALA A 90 -0.80 15.52 -23.98
C ALA A 90 0.32 14.67 -23.36
N ASN A 91 -0.07 13.68 -22.54
CA ASN A 91 0.89 12.80 -21.87
C ASN A 91 0.71 11.35 -22.36
N PRO A 92 1.55 10.91 -23.31
CA PRO A 92 1.47 9.57 -23.88
C PRO A 92 1.98 8.46 -22.93
N ASP A 93 2.70 8.84 -21.86
CA ASP A 93 3.32 7.90 -20.90
C ASP A 93 2.33 7.54 -19.74
N LEU A 94 1.03 7.84 -19.88
CA LEU A 94 0.01 7.51 -18.89
C LEU A 94 -0.55 6.11 -19.11
N PRO A 95 -0.80 5.35 -18.01
CA PRO A 95 -1.58 4.13 -18.11
C PRO A 95 -3.01 4.41 -18.62
N THR A 96 -3.49 3.54 -19.47
CA THR A 96 -4.86 3.53 -19.97
C THR A 96 -5.74 2.60 -19.13
N VAL A 97 -7.04 2.61 -19.34
CA VAL A 97 -7.96 1.68 -18.65
C VAL A 97 -7.61 0.22 -18.94
N SER A 98 -7.12 -0.07 -20.13
CA SER A 98 -6.70 -1.42 -20.51
C SER A 98 -5.40 -1.89 -19.83
N ASP A 99 -4.56 -0.98 -19.33
CA ASP A 99 -3.40 -1.31 -18.51
C ASP A 99 -3.81 -1.60 -17.05
N TYR A 100 -4.93 -1.05 -16.61
CA TYR A 100 -5.65 -1.47 -15.42
C TYR A 100 -6.67 -2.55 -15.79
N TYR A 101 -7.14 -3.31 -14.81
CA TYR A 101 -8.19 -4.29 -15.05
C TYR A 101 -9.55 -3.59 -15.17
N ASP A 102 -10.41 -4.07 -16.06
CA ASP A 102 -11.76 -3.53 -16.20
C ASP A 102 -12.55 -3.78 -14.90
N PRO A 103 -12.99 -2.72 -14.20
CA PRO A 103 -13.76 -2.88 -12.98
C PRO A 103 -15.15 -3.40 -13.31
N TRP A 104 -15.58 -4.43 -12.61
CA TRP A 104 -16.90 -5.06 -12.81
C TRP A 104 -17.59 -5.30 -11.46
N SER A 105 -18.89 -5.49 -11.50
CA SER A 105 -19.71 -5.90 -10.38
C SER A 105 -20.77 -6.87 -10.86
N TYR A 106 -21.41 -7.59 -9.95
CA TYR A 106 -22.57 -8.39 -10.32
C TYR A 106 -23.81 -7.50 -10.50
N ASP A 107 -24.73 -7.95 -11.32
CA ASP A 107 -26.05 -7.34 -11.49
C ASP A 107 -26.93 -7.69 -10.27
N TYR A 108 -26.70 -6.98 -9.17
CA TYR A 108 -27.44 -7.18 -7.94
C TYR A 108 -28.91 -6.84 -8.07
N ASP A 109 -29.28 -5.88 -8.91
CA ASP A 109 -30.67 -5.50 -9.14
C ASP A 109 -31.45 -6.66 -9.77
N ASN A 110 -30.84 -7.36 -10.72
CA ASN A 110 -31.43 -8.55 -11.31
C ASN A 110 -31.57 -9.69 -10.30
N LEU A 111 -30.60 -9.85 -9.39
CA LEU A 111 -30.70 -10.86 -8.32
C LEU A 111 -31.81 -10.53 -7.31
N LEU A 112 -31.93 -9.26 -6.92
CA LEU A 112 -32.91 -8.79 -5.94
C LEU A 112 -34.33 -8.77 -6.50
N SER A 113 -34.50 -8.48 -7.80
CA SER A 113 -35.79 -8.42 -8.48
C SER A 113 -36.23 -9.74 -9.10
N ALA A 114 -35.41 -10.79 -9.01
CA ALA A 114 -35.73 -12.09 -9.56
C ALA A 114 -37.03 -12.65 -8.95
N PRO A 115 -37.97 -13.14 -9.77
CA PRO A 115 -39.20 -13.74 -9.26
C PRO A 115 -38.88 -15.02 -8.50
N ALA A 116 -39.78 -15.44 -7.60
CA ALA A 116 -39.67 -16.74 -6.93
C ALA A 116 -39.64 -17.84 -8.00
N MET A 117 -38.58 -18.63 -8.01
CA MET A 117 -38.30 -19.66 -9.01
C MET A 117 -37.81 -20.95 -8.31
N ASP A 118 -38.00 -22.08 -8.95
CA ASP A 118 -37.44 -23.35 -8.50
C ASP A 118 -35.92 -23.45 -8.73
N THR A 119 -35.34 -22.50 -9.51
CA THR A 119 -33.93 -22.42 -9.81
C THR A 119 -33.33 -21.14 -9.24
N THR A 120 -32.08 -21.21 -8.79
CA THR A 120 -31.36 -20.03 -8.28
C THR A 120 -31.02 -19.07 -9.46
N PRO A 121 -31.33 -17.77 -9.33
CA PRO A 121 -30.95 -16.80 -10.36
C PRO A 121 -29.42 -16.72 -10.45
N VAL A 122 -28.92 -16.57 -11.69
CA VAL A 122 -27.49 -16.49 -11.95
C VAL A 122 -27.05 -15.03 -11.88
N ALA A 123 -26.03 -14.78 -11.05
CA ALA A 123 -25.36 -13.48 -11.03
C ALA A 123 -24.61 -13.24 -12.35
N ARG A 124 -24.89 -12.13 -13.01
CA ARG A 124 -24.19 -11.72 -14.25
C ARG A 124 -23.20 -10.60 -13.92
N PRO A 125 -21.94 -10.75 -14.32
CA PRO A 125 -20.99 -9.66 -14.15
C PRO A 125 -21.23 -8.56 -15.19
N LYS A 126 -21.23 -7.30 -14.74
CA LYS A 126 -21.36 -6.10 -15.57
C LYS A 126 -20.16 -5.19 -15.39
N SER A 127 -19.67 -4.62 -16.48
CA SER A 127 -18.65 -3.58 -16.45
C SER A 127 -19.17 -2.35 -15.71
N LEU A 128 -18.38 -1.85 -14.74
CA LEU A 128 -18.68 -0.57 -14.07
C LEU A 128 -18.43 0.66 -14.95
N ILE A 129 -17.80 0.47 -16.13
CA ILE A 129 -17.53 1.53 -17.09
C ILE A 129 -18.63 1.62 -18.12
N THR A 130 -19.00 0.50 -18.76
CA THR A 130 -19.97 0.47 -19.85
C THR A 130 -21.39 0.11 -19.41
N GLY A 131 -21.55 -0.59 -18.28
CA GLY A 131 -22.82 -1.13 -17.81
C GLY A 131 -23.28 -2.40 -18.56
N GLU A 132 -22.52 -2.86 -19.54
CA GLU A 132 -22.82 -4.06 -20.32
C GLU A 132 -22.34 -5.33 -19.63
N ASP A 133 -22.94 -6.46 -19.99
CA ASP A 133 -22.48 -7.77 -19.52
C ASP A 133 -21.03 -7.98 -19.95
N THR A 134 -20.18 -8.37 -19.01
CA THR A 134 -18.76 -8.60 -19.25
C THR A 134 -18.37 -10.02 -18.93
N LYS A 135 -17.28 -10.48 -19.53
CA LYS A 135 -16.65 -11.71 -19.12
C LYS A 135 -15.93 -11.46 -17.80
N VAL A 136 -16.09 -12.33 -16.82
CA VAL A 136 -15.41 -12.20 -15.53
C VAL A 136 -13.91 -12.17 -15.77
N THR A 137 -13.33 -11.00 -15.55
CA THR A 137 -11.93 -10.83 -15.29
C THR A 137 -11.82 -10.51 -13.81
N TRP A 138 -11.10 -11.32 -13.08
CA TRP A 138 -10.88 -11.12 -11.65
C TRP A 138 -10.25 -9.74 -11.43
N GLY A 139 -10.63 -9.04 -10.39
CA GLY A 139 -10.11 -7.71 -10.07
C GLY A 139 -8.60 -7.67 -9.90
N ALA A 140 -8.05 -6.55 -9.42
CA ALA A 140 -6.61 -6.30 -9.33
C ALA A 140 -5.79 -7.55 -8.97
N ASN A 141 -5.14 -8.14 -9.97
CA ASN A 141 -4.28 -9.32 -9.95
C ASN A 141 -4.95 -10.69 -9.81
N TRP A 142 -6.25 -10.77 -9.79
CA TRP A 142 -6.92 -12.07 -9.70
C TRP A 142 -6.86 -12.85 -11.02
N ASP A 143 -6.70 -12.18 -12.15
CA ASP A 143 -6.39 -12.81 -13.43
C ASP A 143 -4.93 -13.28 -13.54
N ASP A 144 -4.04 -12.76 -12.68
CA ASP A 144 -2.70 -13.27 -12.45
C ASP A 144 -2.66 -14.35 -11.36
N ASP A 145 -3.79 -14.69 -10.78
CA ASP A 145 -3.90 -15.42 -9.52
C ASP A 145 -3.35 -16.84 -9.58
N LEU A 146 -3.43 -17.46 -10.71
CA LEU A 146 -2.86 -18.77 -10.97
C LEU A 146 -1.46 -18.67 -11.60
N GLY A 147 -0.80 -17.58 -11.32
CA GLY A 147 0.30 -16.92 -12.01
C GLY A 147 1.59 -17.69 -12.22
N SER A 148 1.78 -18.87 -11.70
CA SER A 148 3.00 -19.64 -11.93
C SER A 148 2.92 -20.58 -13.15
N GLY A 149 1.89 -20.46 -13.99
CA GLY A 149 1.81 -21.20 -15.24
C GLY A 149 2.74 -20.66 -16.31
N PRO A 150 3.09 -21.47 -17.34
CA PRO A 150 3.98 -21.05 -18.43
C PRO A 150 3.54 -19.75 -19.13
N ASP A 151 2.23 -19.52 -19.23
CA ASP A 151 1.66 -18.31 -19.85
C ASP A 151 1.91 -17.04 -19.05
N GLN A 152 2.04 -17.14 -17.73
CA GLN A 152 2.26 -16.00 -16.84
C GLN A 152 3.75 -15.70 -16.67
N VAL A 153 4.58 -16.72 -16.63
CA VAL A 153 6.05 -16.61 -16.55
C VAL A 153 6.59 -15.72 -17.67
N GLY A 154 6.14 -15.91 -18.90
CA GLY A 154 6.53 -15.10 -20.05
C GLY A 154 6.02 -13.65 -20.04
N ARG A 155 5.10 -13.30 -19.13
CA ARG A 155 4.53 -11.95 -19.00
C ARG A 155 5.13 -11.12 -17.87
N ASP A 156 5.91 -11.73 -17.00
CA ASP A 156 6.63 -11.02 -15.94
C ASP A 156 7.87 -10.33 -16.51
N PRO A 157 7.98 -8.98 -16.42
CA PRO A 157 9.12 -8.26 -16.99
C PRO A 157 10.46 -8.58 -16.33
N LEU A 158 10.47 -8.97 -15.04
CA LEU A 158 11.70 -9.34 -14.34
C LEU A 158 12.17 -10.71 -14.82
N LEU A 159 11.27 -11.67 -14.88
CA LEU A 159 11.62 -13.01 -15.31
C LEU A 159 12.05 -13.07 -16.77
N ALA A 160 11.45 -12.22 -17.64
CA ALA A 160 11.87 -12.09 -19.03
C ALA A 160 13.35 -11.65 -19.15
N ARG A 161 13.83 -10.81 -18.22
CA ARG A 161 15.26 -10.40 -18.17
C ARG A 161 16.17 -11.50 -17.66
N LEU A 162 15.67 -12.36 -16.79
CA LEU A 162 16.41 -13.45 -16.18
C LEU A 162 16.32 -14.77 -16.96
N SER A 163 15.55 -14.83 -18.05
CA SER A 163 15.23 -16.07 -18.78
C SER A 163 16.44 -16.83 -19.33
N GLU A 164 17.57 -16.14 -19.54
CA GLU A 164 18.84 -16.79 -19.92
C GLU A 164 19.58 -17.39 -18.71
N GLN A 165 19.35 -16.87 -17.52
CA GLN A 165 20.04 -17.28 -16.28
C GLN A 165 19.23 -18.31 -15.50
N VAL A 166 17.91 -18.23 -15.56
CA VAL A 166 16.99 -19.10 -14.84
C VAL A 166 16.25 -20.00 -15.84
N LYS A 167 16.75 -21.20 -16.03
CA LYS A 167 16.03 -22.25 -16.79
C LYS A 167 14.95 -22.83 -15.87
N LEU A 168 13.72 -22.35 -16.02
CA LEU A 168 12.59 -22.92 -15.32
C LEU A 168 12.10 -24.18 -16.06
N GLU A 169 12.37 -25.33 -15.52
CA GLU A 169 11.70 -26.57 -15.89
C GLU A 169 10.27 -26.56 -15.33
N PHE A 170 9.38 -27.34 -15.89
CA PHE A 170 7.97 -27.39 -15.47
C PHE A 170 7.82 -27.68 -13.96
N GLU A 171 8.71 -28.49 -13.41
CA GLU A 171 8.74 -28.86 -12.00
C GLU A 171 9.28 -27.72 -11.08
N GLN A 172 9.92 -26.72 -11.65
CA GLN A 172 10.52 -25.58 -10.93
C GLN A 172 9.65 -24.32 -10.96
N THR A 173 8.38 -24.42 -11.38
CA THR A 173 7.47 -23.29 -11.31
C THR A 173 7.28 -22.84 -9.87
N PHE A 174 7.38 -21.55 -9.64
CA PHE A 174 7.22 -20.96 -8.31
C PHE A 174 6.13 -19.87 -8.31
N MET A 175 5.56 -19.63 -7.14
CA MET A 175 4.57 -18.59 -6.93
C MET A 175 4.69 -18.04 -5.52
N PHE A 176 4.54 -16.73 -5.37
CA PHE A 176 4.32 -16.07 -4.10
C PHE A 176 3.45 -14.82 -4.28
N TYR A 177 2.95 -14.28 -3.19
CA TYR A 177 2.09 -13.11 -3.21
C TYR A 177 2.82 -11.86 -2.74
N LEU A 178 2.68 -10.76 -3.49
CA LEU A 178 3.28 -9.46 -3.21
C LEU A 178 2.18 -8.42 -2.97
N PRO A 179 1.78 -8.17 -1.72
CA PRO A 179 0.88 -7.07 -1.39
C PRO A 179 1.59 -5.73 -1.60
N ARG A 180 0.95 -4.80 -2.32
CA ARG A 180 1.53 -3.50 -2.67
C ARG A 180 0.62 -2.35 -2.28
N ILE A 181 1.20 -1.34 -1.67
CA ILE A 181 0.58 -0.03 -1.40
C ILE A 181 1.46 1.08 -1.97
N CYS A 182 1.15 2.34 -1.73
CA CYS A 182 2.10 3.42 -1.97
C CYS A 182 3.30 3.29 -1.02
N GLU A 183 4.50 3.45 -1.55
CA GLU A 183 5.75 3.28 -0.80
C GLU A 183 6.08 4.48 0.13
N HIS A 184 5.33 5.57 0.09
CA HIS A 184 5.56 6.79 0.90
C HIS A 184 7.03 7.21 0.97
N CYS A 185 7.69 7.23 -0.15
CA CYS A 185 9.13 7.34 -0.35
C CYS A 185 9.78 8.52 0.40
N LEU A 186 11.05 8.36 0.83
CA LEU A 186 11.86 9.46 1.34
C LEU A 186 12.20 10.47 0.24
N ASN A 187 12.44 10.00 -0.98
CA ASN A 187 12.73 10.79 -2.17
C ASN A 187 11.63 10.63 -3.24
N PRO A 188 10.43 11.21 -3.05
CA PRO A 188 9.26 10.92 -3.86
C PRO A 188 9.36 11.55 -5.26
N SER A 189 9.67 10.76 -6.29
CA SER A 189 9.68 11.20 -7.70
C SER A 189 8.32 11.71 -8.17
N CYS A 190 7.22 11.24 -7.59
CA CYS A 190 5.89 11.74 -7.86
C CYS A 190 5.70 13.20 -7.41
N GLY A 191 6.23 13.57 -6.24
CA GLY A 191 6.23 14.96 -5.75
C GLY A 191 7.07 15.87 -6.66
N ALA A 192 8.28 15.42 -6.99
CA ALA A 192 9.17 16.16 -7.89
C ALA A 192 8.62 16.29 -9.32
N SER A 193 7.74 15.39 -9.75
CA SER A 193 7.08 15.44 -11.07
C SER A 193 5.87 16.37 -11.08
N CYS A 194 5.32 16.78 -9.93
CA CYS A 194 4.11 17.57 -9.85
C CYS A 194 4.39 19.06 -10.11
N PRO A 195 3.92 19.66 -11.22
CA PRO A 195 4.22 21.07 -11.52
C PRO A 195 3.51 22.05 -10.56
N SER A 196 2.37 21.67 -10.00
CA SER A 196 1.62 22.53 -9.06
C SER A 196 2.08 22.40 -7.61
N GLY A 197 3.00 21.48 -7.30
CA GLY A 197 3.41 21.20 -5.92
C GLY A 197 2.31 20.59 -5.05
N ALA A 198 1.27 20.00 -5.67
CA ALA A 198 0.16 19.41 -4.95
C ALA A 198 0.55 18.15 -4.18
N ILE A 199 1.61 17.44 -4.60
CA ILE A 199 2.11 16.29 -3.85
C ILE A 199 3.16 16.77 -2.86
N TYR A 200 2.95 16.49 -1.60
CA TYR A 200 3.82 16.90 -0.52
C TYR A 200 4.06 15.75 0.47
N LYS A 201 5.12 15.86 1.23
CA LYS A 201 5.46 14.96 2.34
C LYS A 201 5.15 15.69 3.64
N ARG A 202 4.37 15.07 4.49
CA ARG A 202 4.07 15.61 5.83
C ARG A 202 5.35 15.65 6.66
N ALA A 203 5.54 16.71 7.42
CA ALA A 203 6.73 16.86 8.26
C ALA A 203 6.64 16.00 9.52
N GLU A 204 5.44 15.80 10.04
CA GLU A 204 5.16 15.13 11.31
C GLU A 204 5.33 13.61 11.26
N ASP A 205 4.99 12.97 10.15
CA ASP A 205 4.96 11.50 10.02
C ASP A 205 5.54 10.99 8.70
N GLY A 206 5.99 11.88 7.84
CA GLY A 206 6.60 11.55 6.56
C GLY A 206 5.63 10.97 5.52
N ILE A 207 4.34 10.92 5.78
CA ILE A 207 3.35 10.41 4.83
C ILE A 207 3.27 11.35 3.62
N VAL A 208 3.34 10.77 2.42
CA VAL A 208 3.22 11.54 1.17
C VAL A 208 1.75 11.62 0.77
N LEU A 209 1.22 12.82 0.64
CA LEU A 209 -0.19 13.10 0.32
C LEU A 209 -0.35 13.95 -0.93
N VAL A 210 -1.59 14.09 -1.39
CA VAL A 210 -1.99 14.98 -2.48
C VAL A 210 -2.90 16.06 -1.91
N ASP A 211 -2.46 17.30 -2.00
CA ASP A 211 -3.27 18.47 -1.71
C ASP A 211 -4.30 18.63 -2.85
N GLN A 212 -5.56 18.39 -2.54
CA GLN A 212 -6.62 18.38 -3.54
C GLN A 212 -6.92 19.78 -4.07
N ASP A 213 -6.72 20.83 -3.28
CA ASP A 213 -6.96 22.22 -3.71
C ASP A 213 -5.90 22.68 -4.71
N LYS A 214 -4.64 22.26 -4.52
CA LYS A 214 -3.53 22.55 -5.43
C LYS A 214 -3.48 21.61 -6.64
N CYS A 215 -4.12 20.45 -6.58
CA CYS A 215 -4.11 19.51 -7.69
C CYS A 215 -4.83 20.08 -8.91
N ARG A 216 -4.16 20.09 -10.06
CA ARG A 216 -4.70 20.59 -11.35
C ARG A 216 -5.00 19.45 -12.34
N GLY A 217 -4.94 18.20 -11.90
CA GLY A 217 -5.29 17.06 -12.74
C GLY A 217 -4.32 16.74 -13.89
N TRP A 218 -3.11 17.32 -13.90
CA TRP A 218 -2.15 17.13 -15.00
C TRP A 218 -1.51 15.74 -15.07
N ARG A 219 -1.76 14.88 -14.10
CA ARG A 219 -1.36 13.45 -14.06
C ARG A 219 0.14 13.18 -14.20
N GLN A 220 1.01 14.20 -14.11
CA GLN A 220 2.47 14.04 -14.16
C GLN A 220 3.00 13.14 -13.03
N CYS A 221 2.35 13.15 -11.89
CA CYS A 221 2.65 12.30 -10.75
C CYS A 221 2.39 10.82 -11.04
N VAL A 222 1.41 10.50 -11.87
CA VAL A 222 1.11 9.12 -12.30
C VAL A 222 2.29 8.58 -13.13
N THR A 223 2.77 9.37 -14.10
CA THR A 223 3.97 9.02 -14.88
C THR A 223 5.21 8.95 -13.99
N GLY A 224 5.39 9.95 -13.11
CA GLY A 224 6.57 10.07 -12.26
C GLY A 224 6.72 8.96 -11.22
N CYS A 225 5.63 8.32 -10.80
CA CYS A 225 5.68 7.20 -9.84
C CYS A 225 6.14 5.90 -10.54
N PRO A 226 7.28 5.30 -10.15
CA PRO A 226 7.72 4.05 -10.76
C PRO A 226 6.86 2.85 -10.34
N TYR A 227 6.29 2.90 -9.15
CA TYR A 227 5.40 1.86 -8.62
C TYR A 227 3.97 1.97 -9.15
N LYS A 228 3.63 3.05 -9.88
CA LYS A 228 2.29 3.34 -10.41
C LYS A 228 1.17 3.28 -9.35
N LYS A 229 1.47 3.76 -8.13
CA LYS A 229 0.54 3.83 -6.99
C LYS A 229 -0.12 5.19 -6.83
N ILE A 230 -0.19 5.98 -7.90
CA ILE A 230 -0.97 7.20 -8.00
C ILE A 230 -2.00 7.00 -9.09
N TYR A 231 -3.23 7.34 -8.79
CA TYR A 231 -4.38 7.14 -9.64
C TYR A 231 -5.04 8.47 -9.96
N PHE A 232 -5.95 8.47 -10.90
CA PHE A 232 -6.70 9.66 -11.28
C PHE A 232 -8.19 9.40 -11.09
N ASN A 233 -8.84 10.24 -10.32
CA ASN A 233 -10.27 10.20 -10.18
C ASN A 233 -10.91 10.94 -11.36
N HIS A 234 -11.59 10.20 -12.24
CA HIS A 234 -12.19 10.74 -13.46
C HIS A 234 -13.40 11.63 -13.19
N LYS A 235 -14.09 11.44 -12.06
CA LYS A 235 -15.24 12.26 -11.67
C LYS A 235 -14.81 13.64 -11.16
N THR A 236 -13.77 13.69 -10.31
CA THR A 236 -13.31 14.95 -9.73
C THR A 236 -12.19 15.62 -10.52
N GLY A 237 -11.57 14.92 -11.46
CA GLY A 237 -10.42 15.43 -12.21
C GLY A 237 -9.13 15.57 -11.39
N LYS A 238 -9.01 14.88 -10.27
CA LYS A 238 -7.90 15.01 -9.32
C LYS A 238 -7.10 13.70 -9.19
N ALA A 239 -5.84 13.84 -8.79
CA ALA A 239 -5.00 12.69 -8.48
C ALA A 239 -5.25 12.20 -7.05
N GLU A 240 -5.24 10.89 -6.87
CA GLU A 240 -5.44 10.24 -5.58
C GLU A 240 -4.46 9.09 -5.39
N LYS A 241 -4.15 8.78 -4.16
CA LYS A 241 -3.23 7.70 -3.79
C LYS A 241 -3.48 7.21 -2.37
N CYS A 242 -2.90 6.07 -2.01
CA CYS A 242 -2.90 5.61 -0.62
C CYS A 242 -2.45 6.73 0.32
N THR A 243 -3.22 6.95 1.37
CA THR A 243 -2.99 7.98 2.39
C THR A 243 -2.27 7.44 3.62
N PHE A 244 -1.84 6.16 3.61
CA PHE A 244 -1.37 5.42 4.78
C PHE A 244 -2.41 5.42 5.93
N CYS A 245 -3.69 5.59 5.60
CA CYS A 245 -4.77 5.79 6.56
C CYS A 245 -4.41 6.82 7.64
N TYR A 246 -3.77 7.96 7.25
CA TYR A 246 -3.26 8.97 8.20
C TYR A 246 -4.25 9.33 9.29
N PRO A 247 -5.56 9.39 9.01
CA PRO A 247 -6.52 9.69 10.02
C PRO A 247 -6.58 8.64 11.16
N ARG A 248 -6.32 7.38 10.85
CA ARG A 248 -6.25 6.31 11.86
C ARG A 248 -4.92 6.35 12.61
N VAL A 249 -3.81 6.49 11.88
CA VAL A 249 -2.47 6.48 12.50
C VAL A 249 -2.24 7.71 13.39
N GLU A 250 -2.87 8.85 13.11
CA GLU A 250 -2.83 10.03 14.00
C GLU A 250 -3.39 9.77 15.40
N VAL A 251 -4.29 8.81 15.52
CA VAL A 251 -4.88 8.40 16.81
C VAL A 251 -4.32 7.06 17.32
N GLY A 252 -3.18 6.63 16.79
CA GLY A 252 -2.50 5.41 17.24
C GLY A 252 -3.08 4.10 16.70
N ILE A 253 -4.01 4.15 15.74
CA ILE A 253 -4.67 2.98 15.16
C ILE A 253 -3.96 2.60 13.85
N PRO A 254 -3.68 1.31 13.59
CA PRO A 254 -3.02 0.88 12.37
C PRO A 254 -3.89 1.10 11.12
N THR A 255 -3.27 1.03 9.95
CA THR A 255 -3.96 1.13 8.66
C THR A 255 -4.99 0.02 8.51
N VAL A 256 -6.11 0.27 7.81
CA VAL A 256 -7.17 -0.71 7.58
C VAL A 256 -6.60 -2.02 7.00
N CYS A 257 -5.73 -1.92 6.00
CA CYS A 257 -5.12 -3.09 5.37
C CYS A 257 -4.17 -3.89 6.28
N SER A 258 -3.66 -3.27 7.35
CA SER A 258 -2.82 -3.97 8.35
C SER A 258 -3.68 -4.70 9.37
N GLU A 259 -4.73 -4.03 9.85
CA GLU A 259 -5.63 -4.55 10.87
C GLU A 259 -6.44 -5.73 10.36
N THR A 260 -6.95 -5.65 9.13
CA THR A 260 -7.75 -6.71 8.49
C THR A 260 -6.92 -7.85 7.89
N CYS A 261 -5.60 -7.81 8.03
CA CYS A 261 -4.72 -8.83 7.47
C CYS A 261 -4.84 -10.16 8.21
N VAL A 262 -5.41 -11.18 7.58
CA VAL A 262 -5.60 -12.52 8.14
C VAL A 262 -4.27 -13.15 8.56
N GLY A 263 -3.21 -13.01 7.73
CA GLY A 263 -1.88 -13.55 8.01
C GLY A 263 -1.07 -12.77 9.05
N ARG A 264 -1.59 -11.63 9.55
CA ARG A 264 -0.87 -10.75 10.50
C ARG A 264 0.54 -10.42 10.03
N LEU A 265 0.69 -10.18 8.72
CA LEU A 265 2.00 -10.02 8.06
C LEU A 265 2.54 -8.59 8.05
N ARG A 266 1.75 -7.60 8.48
CA ARG A 266 2.10 -6.19 8.39
C ARG A 266 2.53 -5.64 9.74
N TYR A 267 3.62 -4.89 9.73
CA TYR A 267 4.23 -4.23 10.89
C TYR A 267 4.30 -2.73 10.60
N ILE A 268 3.94 -1.89 11.54
CA ILE A 268 4.01 -0.43 11.43
C ILE A 268 4.80 0.11 12.61
N GLY A 269 5.74 1.00 12.33
CA GLY A 269 6.55 1.65 13.35
C GLY A 269 7.19 2.92 12.84
N VAL A 270 7.86 3.62 13.72
CA VAL A 270 8.60 4.85 13.42
C VAL A 270 10.03 4.51 13.02
N MET A 271 10.54 5.21 12.01
CA MET A 271 11.94 5.21 11.61
C MET A 271 12.51 6.62 11.76
N LEU A 272 13.64 6.77 12.42
CA LEU A 272 14.44 7.98 12.38
C LEU A 272 15.45 7.89 11.23
N TYR A 273 15.62 8.98 10.50
CA TYR A 273 16.52 9.01 9.36
C TYR A 273 17.23 10.36 9.22
N ASP A 274 18.41 10.35 8.59
CA ASP A 274 19.13 11.57 8.24
C ASP A 274 18.63 12.12 6.90
N ALA A 275 17.89 13.21 6.96
CA ALA A 275 17.34 13.85 5.76
C ALA A 275 18.43 14.41 4.84
N ASP A 276 19.62 14.74 5.35
CA ASP A 276 20.72 15.24 4.55
C ASP A 276 21.40 14.12 3.73
N ALA A 277 21.40 12.88 4.25
CA ALA A 277 21.96 11.71 3.59
C ALA A 277 21.07 11.12 2.47
N VAL A 278 19.76 11.46 2.44
CA VAL A 278 18.80 10.88 1.47
C VAL A 278 19.22 11.10 0.03
N LEU A 279 19.66 12.32 -0.31
CA LEU A 279 20.03 12.66 -1.68
C LEU A 279 21.33 11.96 -2.11
N GLU A 280 22.28 11.85 -1.21
CA GLU A 280 23.55 11.15 -1.44
C GLU A 280 23.31 9.67 -1.69
N ALA A 281 22.56 9.01 -0.79
CA ALA A 281 22.18 7.60 -0.92
C ALA A 281 21.42 7.31 -2.23
N ALA A 282 20.52 8.21 -2.65
CA ALA A 282 19.82 8.08 -3.92
C ALA A 282 20.71 8.30 -5.15
N SER A 283 21.87 8.97 -4.99
CA SER A 283 22.79 9.34 -6.08
C SER A 283 23.94 8.35 -6.29
N VAL A 284 24.01 7.27 -5.51
CA VAL A 284 25.02 6.22 -5.64
C VAL A 284 25.00 5.65 -7.07
N THR A 285 26.17 5.53 -7.69
CA THR A 285 26.29 5.08 -9.09
C THR A 285 26.24 3.57 -9.24
N ASP A 286 26.83 2.86 -8.31
CA ASP A 286 26.90 1.40 -8.29
C ASP A 286 25.55 0.81 -7.81
N PRO A 287 24.87 -0.03 -8.63
CA PRO A 287 23.63 -0.67 -8.24
C PRO A 287 23.72 -1.53 -6.97
N GLU A 288 24.84 -2.21 -6.76
CA GLU A 288 25.05 -3.05 -5.57
C GLU A 288 25.14 -2.23 -4.28
N GLN A 289 25.51 -0.95 -4.39
CA GLN A 289 25.58 -0.04 -3.26
C GLN A 289 24.26 0.68 -2.94
N LEU A 290 23.22 0.51 -3.75
CA LEU A 290 21.92 1.16 -3.53
C LEU A 290 21.24 0.69 -2.25
N TYR A 291 21.20 -0.62 -2.00
CA TYR A 291 20.62 -1.16 -0.78
C TYR A 291 21.40 -0.76 0.48
N PRO A 292 22.73 -0.98 0.56
CA PRO A 292 23.51 -0.54 1.71
C PRO A 292 23.41 0.96 1.98
N SER A 293 23.43 1.80 0.92
CA SER A 293 23.32 3.25 1.06
C SER A 293 21.95 3.67 1.58
N GLN A 294 20.88 3.01 1.13
CA GLN A 294 19.53 3.26 1.63
C GLN A 294 19.40 2.85 3.11
N LEU A 295 19.98 1.71 3.48
CA LEU A 295 20.02 1.25 4.87
C LEU A 295 20.78 2.24 5.78
N GLY A 296 21.88 2.79 5.28
CA GLY A 296 22.73 3.76 5.98
C GLY A 296 22.07 5.12 6.27
N VAL A 297 20.92 5.41 5.66
CA VAL A 297 20.15 6.64 5.95
C VAL A 297 19.42 6.55 7.31
N PHE A 298 19.11 5.34 7.77
CA PHE A 298 18.39 5.13 9.02
C PHE A 298 19.31 5.28 10.23
N LEU A 299 18.82 5.96 11.24
CA LEU A 299 19.57 6.31 12.44
C LEU A 299 19.18 5.39 13.60
N ASN A 300 20.17 5.07 14.45
CA ASN A 300 19.93 4.30 15.66
C ASN A 300 19.12 5.14 16.67
N PRO A 301 17.88 4.78 17.02
CA PRO A 301 17.06 5.53 17.94
C PRO A 301 17.53 5.45 19.41
N HIS A 302 18.50 4.57 19.70
CA HIS A 302 19.12 4.44 21.03
C HIS A 302 20.43 5.23 21.17
N ASP A 303 20.97 5.82 20.07
CA ASP A 303 22.17 6.67 20.15
C ASP A 303 21.82 8.02 20.81
N PRO A 304 22.46 8.38 21.95
CA PRO A 304 22.19 9.65 22.62
C PRO A 304 22.35 10.89 21.72
N ARG A 305 23.22 10.83 20.73
CA ARG A 305 23.43 11.93 19.78
C ARG A 305 22.23 12.07 18.85
N VAL A 306 21.67 10.94 18.41
CA VAL A 306 20.46 10.93 17.56
C VAL A 306 19.26 11.45 18.35
N ILE A 307 19.12 11.03 19.62
CA ILE A 307 18.05 11.49 20.50
C ILE A 307 18.14 13.01 20.68
N THR A 308 19.33 13.54 21.02
CA THR A 308 19.52 14.98 21.21
C THR A 308 19.20 15.78 19.94
N GLU A 309 19.61 15.31 18.76
CA GLU A 309 19.30 15.98 17.50
C GLU A 309 17.82 15.83 17.10
N ALA A 310 17.17 14.72 17.45
CA ALA A 310 15.74 14.51 17.23
C ALA A 310 14.90 15.49 18.08
N GLU A 311 15.26 15.65 19.37
CA GLU A 311 14.63 16.64 20.26
C GLU A 311 14.83 18.06 19.74
N ARG A 312 16.06 18.41 19.28
CA ARG A 312 16.36 19.70 18.67
C ARG A 312 15.55 19.95 17.39
N ALA A 313 15.30 18.90 16.62
CA ALA A 313 14.45 18.97 15.42
C ALA A 313 12.95 19.06 15.74
N GLY A 314 12.54 19.02 17.00
CA GLY A 314 11.16 19.12 17.45
C GLY A 314 10.38 17.79 17.38
N ILE A 315 11.08 16.67 17.31
CA ILE A 315 10.45 15.33 17.40
C ILE A 315 10.08 15.09 18.85
N SER A 316 8.83 14.76 19.14
CA SER A 316 8.36 14.57 20.51
C SER A 316 8.98 13.32 21.15
N PRO A 317 9.09 13.29 22.49
CA PRO A 317 9.58 12.12 23.22
C PRO A 317 8.81 10.83 22.92
N GLU A 318 7.49 10.93 22.70
CA GLU A 318 6.65 9.78 22.32
C GLU A 318 7.07 9.17 20.97
N TRP A 319 7.43 10.01 19.99
CA TRP A 319 7.92 9.56 18.71
C TRP A 319 9.30 8.92 18.79
N ILE A 320 10.16 9.45 19.66
CA ILE A 320 11.48 8.88 19.92
C ILE A 320 11.32 7.50 20.59
N ALA A 321 10.49 7.39 21.62
CA ALA A 321 10.18 6.11 22.28
C ALA A 321 9.57 5.10 21.30
N ALA A 322 8.64 5.54 20.44
CA ALA A 322 8.06 4.69 19.41
C ALA A 322 9.10 4.23 18.37
N ALA A 323 10.13 5.03 18.08
CA ALA A 323 11.22 4.63 17.21
C ALA A 323 12.13 3.57 17.89
N GLN A 324 12.37 3.70 19.19
CA GLN A 324 13.14 2.73 19.98
C GLN A 324 12.47 1.36 20.05
N ASP A 325 11.14 1.33 20.16
CA ASP A 325 10.36 0.10 20.20
C ASP A 325 9.92 -0.40 18.81
N SER A 326 10.27 0.32 17.75
CA SER A 326 9.78 0.09 16.39
C SER A 326 10.05 -1.33 15.87
N PRO A 327 9.01 -2.11 15.56
CA PRO A 327 9.19 -3.42 14.92
C PRO A 327 9.82 -3.29 13.52
N VAL A 328 9.56 -2.17 12.85
CA VAL A 328 10.10 -1.88 11.53
C VAL A 328 11.61 -1.67 11.59
N TYR A 329 12.09 -0.93 12.59
CA TYR A 329 13.53 -0.74 12.82
C TYR A 329 14.22 -2.09 13.06
N LYS A 330 13.66 -2.92 13.96
CA LYS A 330 14.19 -4.26 14.26
C LYS A 330 14.29 -5.13 13.01
N LEU A 331 13.24 -5.17 12.18
CA LEU A 331 13.21 -6.01 10.97
C LEU A 331 14.16 -5.51 9.86
N ILE A 332 14.34 -4.19 9.73
CA ILE A 332 15.17 -3.58 8.67
C ILE A 332 16.64 -3.51 9.10
N VAL A 333 16.92 -2.99 10.31
CA VAL A 333 18.27 -2.62 10.73
C VAL A 333 18.92 -3.68 11.60
N ASP A 334 18.23 -4.16 12.65
CA ASP A 334 18.80 -5.12 13.59
C ASP A 334 18.88 -6.51 12.96
N TYR A 335 17.75 -7.06 12.55
CA TYR A 335 17.69 -8.42 11.95
C TYR A 335 18.07 -8.45 10.48
N LYS A 336 18.01 -7.32 9.75
CA LYS A 336 18.33 -7.21 8.32
C LYS A 336 17.63 -8.26 7.45
N ILE A 337 16.36 -8.52 7.73
CA ILE A 337 15.53 -9.48 6.98
C ILE A 337 14.48 -8.81 6.11
N ALA A 338 14.23 -7.52 6.30
CA ALA A 338 13.34 -6.75 5.46
C ALA A 338 14.14 -5.95 4.41
N LEU A 339 13.68 -5.97 3.17
CA LEU A 339 14.34 -5.41 1.99
C LEU A 339 13.39 -4.42 1.28
N PRO A 340 13.92 -3.35 0.64
CA PRO A 340 13.10 -2.38 -0.09
C PRO A 340 12.67 -2.93 -1.45
N LEU A 341 11.54 -2.46 -1.97
CA LEU A 341 11.09 -2.80 -3.32
C LEU A 341 11.77 -1.88 -4.34
N HIS A 342 12.48 -2.45 -5.32
CA HIS A 342 13.09 -1.76 -6.45
C HIS A 342 13.97 -0.55 -6.04
N PRO A 343 15.07 -0.76 -5.30
CA PRO A 343 15.96 0.33 -4.89
C PRO A 343 16.57 1.09 -6.09
N GLU A 344 16.65 0.46 -7.27
CA GLU A 344 17.11 1.07 -8.51
C GLU A 344 16.21 2.22 -9.02
N TYR A 345 15.00 2.34 -8.50
CA TYR A 345 14.15 3.50 -8.78
C TYR A 345 14.55 4.75 -8.00
N ARG A 346 15.47 4.63 -7.04
CA ARG A 346 16.10 5.72 -6.27
C ARG A 346 15.13 6.62 -5.52
N THR A 347 13.96 6.08 -5.22
CA THR A 347 12.89 6.80 -4.52
C THR A 347 12.93 6.60 -3.01
N MET A 348 13.75 5.70 -2.50
CA MET A 348 13.90 5.38 -1.08
C MET A 348 12.56 5.00 -0.44
N PRO A 349 11.99 3.81 -0.76
CA PRO A 349 10.70 3.38 -0.24
C PRO A 349 10.71 3.20 1.28
N MET A 350 9.57 3.45 1.91
CA MET A 350 9.34 3.25 3.34
C MET A 350 8.35 2.09 3.63
N VAL A 351 8.04 1.31 2.61
CA VAL A 351 7.41 -0.01 2.73
C VAL A 351 8.45 -1.04 2.33
N TRP A 352 8.75 -1.96 3.24
CA TRP A 352 9.78 -2.96 3.09
C TRP A 352 9.19 -4.35 3.16
N TYR A 353 9.92 -5.35 2.70
CA TYR A 353 9.41 -6.70 2.52
C TYR A 353 10.37 -7.74 3.08
N VAL A 354 9.86 -8.63 3.94
CA VAL A 354 10.57 -9.86 4.31
C VAL A 354 10.31 -10.86 3.18
N PRO A 355 11.34 -11.39 2.52
CA PRO A 355 11.18 -12.30 1.40
C PRO A 355 10.48 -13.60 1.80
N PRO A 356 9.76 -14.24 0.87
CA PRO A 356 9.14 -15.53 1.14
C PRO A 356 10.20 -16.62 1.21
N LEU A 357 10.15 -17.41 2.28
CA LEU A 357 10.97 -18.60 2.40
C LEU A 357 10.25 -19.78 1.72
N SER A 358 10.69 -20.14 0.54
CA SER A 358 10.17 -21.29 -0.19
C SER A 358 10.44 -22.61 0.56
N PRO A 359 9.61 -23.65 0.42
CA PRO A 359 9.90 -24.94 1.02
C PRO A 359 11.19 -25.53 0.44
N VAL A 360 12.18 -25.70 1.31
CA VAL A 360 13.48 -26.31 1.02
C VAL A 360 13.38 -27.86 1.05
N VAL A 361 12.27 -28.38 1.61
CA VAL A 361 12.10 -29.76 2.05
C VAL A 361 12.27 -30.78 0.93
N ASP A 362 11.88 -30.44 -0.29
CA ASP A 362 11.93 -31.41 -1.40
C ASP A 362 13.37 -31.63 -1.90
N VAL A 363 14.22 -30.63 -1.82
CA VAL A 363 15.62 -30.72 -2.28
C VAL A 363 16.49 -31.50 -1.30
N LEU A 364 16.24 -31.39 0.00
CA LEU A 364 16.95 -32.15 1.03
C LEU A 364 16.61 -33.64 0.99
N ALA A 365 15.36 -33.97 0.64
CA ALA A 365 14.94 -35.37 0.49
C ALA A 365 15.58 -36.05 -0.72
N GLU A 366 15.79 -35.34 -1.83
CA GLU A 366 16.42 -35.88 -3.04
C GLU A 366 17.95 -36.04 -2.90
N THR A 367 18.62 -35.21 -2.10
CA THR A 367 20.07 -35.28 -1.91
C THR A 367 20.52 -36.33 -0.90
N GLY A 368 19.58 -37.03 -0.23
CA GLY A 368 19.91 -38.13 0.68
C GLY A 368 20.72 -37.73 1.91
N HIS A 369 20.75 -36.46 2.23
CA HIS A 369 21.36 -35.93 3.45
C HIS A 369 20.27 -35.86 4.51
N ASP A 370 20.31 -36.73 5.48
CA ASP A 370 19.57 -36.64 6.73
C ASP A 370 20.11 -35.44 7.52
N GLY A 371 19.87 -34.22 6.97
CA GLY A 371 20.65 -33.05 7.29
C GLY A 371 20.07 -32.23 8.42
N GLU A 372 20.60 -32.44 9.61
CA GLU A 372 20.49 -31.49 10.72
C GLU A 372 21.65 -30.49 10.77
N ASP A 373 22.61 -30.56 9.83
CA ASP A 373 23.78 -29.68 9.79
C ASP A 373 23.43 -28.30 9.23
N ALA A 374 23.79 -27.21 9.95
CA ALA A 374 23.62 -25.83 9.51
C ALA A 374 24.22 -25.57 8.12
N GLY A 375 25.32 -26.23 7.77
CA GLY A 375 25.94 -26.14 6.45
C GLY A 375 25.02 -26.63 5.32
N ASN A 376 24.25 -27.69 5.54
CA ASN A 376 23.29 -28.22 4.59
C ASN A 376 22.04 -27.33 4.48
N LEU A 377 21.56 -26.80 5.61
CA LEU A 377 20.42 -25.87 5.64
C LEU A 377 20.70 -24.62 4.81
N PHE A 378 21.88 -24.04 4.92
CA PHE A 378 22.23 -22.80 4.21
C PHE A 378 22.66 -23.05 2.76
N GLY A 379 23.23 -24.21 2.44
CA GLY A 379 23.48 -24.64 1.07
C GLY A 379 22.20 -24.87 0.26
N ALA A 380 21.14 -25.32 0.92
CA ALA A 380 19.84 -25.51 0.30
C ALA A 380 19.15 -24.20 -0.15
N ILE A 381 19.60 -23.03 0.33
CA ILE A 381 19.04 -21.74 -0.10
C ILE A 381 19.27 -21.48 -1.59
N ASP A 382 20.38 -21.93 -2.15
CA ASP A 382 20.65 -21.81 -3.58
C ASP A 382 19.81 -22.81 -4.43
N SER A 383 19.15 -23.75 -3.77
CA SER A 383 18.24 -24.73 -4.36
C SER A 383 16.77 -24.44 -4.02
N LEU A 384 16.45 -23.24 -3.55
CA LEU A 384 15.08 -22.82 -3.29
C LEU A 384 14.25 -22.82 -4.57
N ARG A 385 13.00 -23.20 -4.45
CA ARG A 385 12.03 -23.18 -5.54
C ARG A 385 11.85 -21.77 -6.13
N ILE A 386 11.95 -20.71 -5.31
CA ILE A 386 11.99 -19.33 -5.77
C ILE A 386 13.44 -18.95 -6.03
N PRO A 387 13.83 -18.65 -7.27
CA PRO A 387 15.20 -18.26 -7.57
C PRO A 387 15.63 -17.02 -6.77
N VAL A 388 16.80 -17.08 -6.15
CA VAL A 388 17.35 -15.96 -5.34
C VAL A 388 17.60 -14.75 -6.24
N GLU A 389 17.96 -14.97 -7.49
CA GLU A 389 18.16 -13.96 -8.52
C GLU A 389 16.88 -13.16 -8.78
N TYR A 390 15.72 -13.83 -8.84
CA TYR A 390 14.43 -13.15 -9.01
C TYR A 390 14.09 -12.25 -7.82
N LEU A 391 14.35 -12.72 -6.61
CA LEU A 391 14.17 -11.92 -5.40
C LEU A 391 15.17 -10.76 -5.34
N ALA A 392 16.42 -10.98 -5.80
CA ALA A 392 17.44 -9.94 -5.85
C ALA A 392 17.08 -8.82 -6.83
N GLU A 393 16.59 -9.16 -8.03
CA GLU A 393 16.06 -8.17 -8.97
C GLU A 393 14.89 -7.36 -8.40
N LEU A 394 14.08 -7.99 -7.56
CA LEU A 394 12.91 -7.33 -6.97
C LEU A 394 13.28 -6.40 -5.80
N PHE A 395 14.25 -6.81 -4.96
CA PHE A 395 14.48 -6.18 -3.67
C PHE A 395 15.85 -5.50 -3.50
N THR A 396 16.85 -5.86 -4.29
CA THR A 396 18.24 -5.41 -4.07
C THR A 396 18.95 -4.97 -5.34
N ALA A 397 18.19 -4.68 -6.41
CA ALA A 397 18.74 -4.28 -7.72
C ALA A 397 19.73 -5.30 -8.30
N GLY A 398 19.50 -6.60 -8.08
CA GLY A 398 20.32 -7.70 -8.58
C GLY A 398 21.40 -8.19 -7.61
N ASP A 399 21.64 -7.52 -6.47
CA ASP A 399 22.59 -8.00 -5.46
C ASP A 399 21.99 -9.19 -4.67
N ILE A 400 22.55 -10.38 -4.90
CA ILE A 400 22.09 -11.62 -4.26
C ILE A 400 22.46 -11.68 -2.77
N GLY A 401 23.54 -11.02 -2.36
CA GLY A 401 24.08 -11.12 -1.01
C GLY A 401 23.06 -10.82 0.10
N PRO A 402 22.40 -9.65 0.12
CA PRO A 402 21.42 -9.30 1.15
C PRO A 402 20.20 -10.22 1.17
N VAL A 403 19.73 -10.67 0.00
CA VAL A 403 18.60 -11.61 -0.10
C VAL A 403 18.97 -12.96 0.52
N ARG A 404 20.13 -13.51 0.14
CA ARG A 404 20.64 -14.77 0.69
C ARG A 404 20.79 -14.67 2.23
N ALA A 405 21.38 -13.60 2.73
CA ALA A 405 21.53 -13.37 4.16
C ALA A 405 20.18 -13.31 4.89
N ALA A 406 19.18 -12.65 4.32
CA ALA A 406 17.84 -12.59 4.89
C ALA A 406 17.18 -13.98 4.94
N LEU A 407 17.27 -14.75 3.86
CA LEU A 407 16.74 -16.13 3.79
C LEU A 407 17.47 -17.05 4.77
N GLN A 408 18.80 -16.93 4.92
CA GLN A 408 19.58 -17.68 5.91
C GLN A 408 19.12 -17.41 7.34
N ARG A 409 18.89 -16.13 7.69
CA ARG A 409 18.38 -15.76 9.03
C ARG A 409 16.99 -16.33 9.28
N LEU A 410 16.09 -16.29 8.29
CA LEU A 410 14.76 -16.87 8.40
C LEU A 410 14.79 -18.39 8.55
N ALA A 411 15.62 -19.08 7.77
CA ALA A 411 15.77 -20.53 7.84
C ALA A 411 16.42 -20.96 9.16
N GLY A 412 17.51 -20.28 9.57
CA GLY A 412 18.19 -20.52 10.85
C GLY A 412 17.26 -20.31 12.03
N MET A 413 16.48 -19.21 12.05
CA MET A 413 15.47 -18.98 13.10
C MET A 413 14.47 -20.13 13.19
N ARG A 414 13.96 -20.61 12.05
CA ARG A 414 12.99 -21.72 12.05
C ARG A 414 13.59 -23.02 12.58
N SER A 415 14.80 -23.37 12.13
CA SER A 415 15.50 -24.57 12.59
C SER A 415 15.80 -24.49 14.09
N PHE A 416 16.39 -23.38 14.55
CA PHE A 416 16.72 -23.14 15.95
C PHE A 416 15.49 -23.25 16.86
N MET A 417 14.42 -22.56 16.53
CA MET A 417 13.18 -22.56 17.33
C MET A 417 12.42 -23.87 17.24
N ARG A 418 12.55 -24.61 16.13
CA ARG A 418 11.97 -25.97 16.02
C ARG A 418 12.59 -26.90 17.05
N SER A 419 13.91 -26.90 17.16
CA SER A 419 14.63 -27.73 18.16
C SER A 419 14.17 -27.39 19.58
N ILE A 420 14.12 -26.11 19.94
CA ILE A 420 13.63 -25.67 21.27
C ILE A 420 12.18 -26.14 21.51
N ASN A 421 11.29 -25.95 20.53
CA ASN A 421 9.89 -26.31 20.68
C ASN A 421 9.66 -27.84 20.78
N LEU A 422 10.59 -28.63 20.28
CA LEU A 422 10.58 -30.09 20.39
C LEU A 422 11.29 -30.59 21.66
N GLY A 423 11.84 -29.68 22.50
CA GLY A 423 12.61 -30.04 23.70
C GLY A 423 13.98 -30.61 23.37
N GLN A 424 14.51 -30.32 22.21
CA GLN A 424 15.85 -30.70 21.76
C GLN A 424 16.81 -29.51 21.93
N GLU A 425 18.09 -29.80 22.06
CA GLU A 425 19.10 -28.75 22.02
C GLU A 425 19.24 -28.22 20.59
N PRO A 426 19.17 -26.89 20.38
CA PRO A 426 19.37 -26.32 19.06
C PRO A 426 20.84 -26.47 18.63
N GLU A 427 21.04 -26.55 17.33
CA GLU A 427 22.39 -26.65 16.77
C GLU A 427 23.24 -25.42 17.13
N PRO A 428 24.40 -25.61 17.80
CA PRO A 428 25.21 -24.50 18.31
C PRO A 428 25.81 -23.59 17.23
N ALA A 429 25.91 -24.09 15.99
CA ALA A 429 26.48 -23.35 14.87
C ALA A 429 25.52 -22.31 14.27
N ILE A 430 24.19 -22.45 14.48
CA ILE A 430 23.19 -21.58 13.87
C ILE A 430 23.36 -20.11 14.25
N PRO A 431 23.47 -19.72 15.54
CA PRO A 431 23.62 -18.31 15.93
C PRO A 431 24.79 -17.63 15.23
N GLY A 432 25.97 -18.26 15.26
CA GLY A 432 27.16 -17.72 14.57
C GLY A 432 26.99 -17.62 13.05
N ALA A 433 26.31 -18.59 12.43
CA ALA A 433 26.10 -18.62 10.98
C ALA A 433 25.11 -17.54 10.50
N VAL A 434 24.09 -17.22 11.30
CA VAL A 434 23.11 -16.17 10.97
C VAL A 434 23.53 -14.78 11.49
N GLY A 435 24.57 -14.72 12.35
CA GLY A 435 25.07 -13.48 12.95
C GLY A 435 24.07 -12.82 13.90
N LEU A 436 23.36 -13.65 14.67
CA LEU A 436 22.41 -13.23 15.70
C LEU A 436 22.63 -14.06 16.97
N GLU A 437 22.48 -13.43 18.13
CA GLU A 437 22.53 -14.15 19.40
C GLU A 437 21.25 -14.99 19.61
N PRO A 438 21.30 -16.07 20.43
CA PRO A 438 20.14 -16.93 20.69
C PRO A 438 18.88 -16.16 21.14
N GLU A 439 19.06 -15.17 21.99
CA GLU A 439 17.97 -14.30 22.49
C GLU A 439 17.36 -13.43 21.38
N GLU A 440 18.20 -12.97 20.44
CA GLU A 440 17.75 -12.22 19.26
C GLU A 440 16.96 -13.11 18.30
N ILE A 441 17.39 -14.36 18.10
CA ILE A 441 16.67 -15.35 17.29
C ILE A 441 15.28 -15.62 17.90
N GLU A 442 15.20 -15.82 19.21
CA GLU A 442 13.95 -16.02 19.93
C GLU A 442 13.04 -14.77 19.82
N ALA A 443 13.60 -13.58 20.01
CA ALA A 443 12.86 -12.32 19.89
C ALA A 443 12.34 -12.11 18.45
N MET A 444 13.15 -12.41 17.43
CA MET A 444 12.75 -12.38 16.02
C MET A 444 11.62 -13.38 15.75
N TYR A 445 11.71 -14.60 16.28
CA TYR A 445 10.65 -15.60 16.15
C TYR A 445 9.34 -15.11 16.80
N ARG A 446 9.40 -14.57 18.01
CA ARG A 446 8.20 -14.02 18.69
C ARG A 446 7.56 -12.90 17.87
N LEU A 447 8.37 -12.02 17.30
CA LEU A 447 7.90 -10.93 16.45
C LEU A 447 7.25 -11.44 15.16
N LEU A 448 7.85 -12.44 14.49
CA LEU A 448 7.38 -12.92 13.20
C LEU A 448 6.26 -13.98 13.31
N ALA A 449 6.41 -14.97 14.17
CA ALA A 449 5.49 -16.11 14.28
C ALA A 449 4.27 -15.79 15.14
N ILE A 450 4.48 -15.28 16.38
CA ILE A 450 3.39 -14.95 17.30
C ILE A 450 2.72 -13.65 16.86
N ALA A 451 3.49 -12.64 16.48
CA ALA A 451 3.04 -11.39 15.87
C ALA A 451 1.86 -10.76 16.65
N LYS A 452 2.03 -10.55 17.96
CA LYS A 452 1.02 -9.89 18.79
C LYS A 452 0.73 -8.49 18.26
N TYR A 453 -0.47 -7.99 18.52
CA TYR A 453 -0.93 -6.69 18.03
C TYR A 453 0.00 -5.56 18.49
N GLU A 454 0.28 -5.48 19.78
CA GLU A 454 1.14 -4.49 20.39
C GLU A 454 2.61 -4.53 19.90
N HIS A 455 3.08 -5.70 19.46
CA HIS A 455 4.43 -5.86 18.91
C HIS A 455 4.50 -5.51 17.42
N ARG A 456 3.38 -5.59 16.69
CA ARG A 456 3.32 -5.26 15.26
C ARG A 456 3.10 -3.78 15.00
N TYR A 457 2.44 -3.08 15.92
CA TYR A 457 2.00 -1.71 15.71
C TYR A 457 2.50 -0.82 16.84
N VAL A 458 3.55 -0.08 16.58
CA VAL A 458 4.10 0.94 17.47
C VAL A 458 3.92 2.29 16.79
N ILE A 459 2.76 2.89 17.06
CA ILE A 459 2.28 4.11 16.39
C ILE A 459 2.05 5.16 17.47
N PRO A 460 2.85 6.24 17.50
CA PRO A 460 2.68 7.30 18.49
C PRO A 460 1.39 8.08 18.23
N SER A 461 0.77 8.51 19.34
CA SER A 461 -0.48 9.29 19.30
C SER A 461 -0.52 10.26 20.46
N GLY A 462 -0.83 11.52 20.19
CA GLY A 462 -1.05 12.53 21.24
C GLY A 462 -2.32 12.29 22.07
N ALA A 463 -3.14 11.29 21.73
CA ALA A 463 -4.37 10.95 22.44
C ALA A 463 -4.49 9.43 22.66
N THR A 464 -3.37 8.77 23.02
CA THR A 464 -3.26 7.31 23.08
C THR A 464 -4.35 6.63 23.90
N SER A 465 -4.63 7.13 25.11
CA SER A 465 -5.67 6.56 26.00
C SER A 465 -7.05 6.57 25.35
N ARG A 466 -7.42 7.69 24.73
CA ARG A 466 -8.69 7.84 24.04
C ARG A 466 -8.74 7.08 22.73
N ALA A 467 -7.60 6.96 22.03
CA ALA A 467 -7.48 6.13 20.84
C ALA A 467 -7.74 4.64 21.17
N HIS A 468 -7.20 4.15 22.27
CA HIS A 468 -7.46 2.78 22.75
C HIS A 468 -8.92 2.56 23.15
N GLU A 469 -9.52 3.52 23.86
CA GLU A 469 -10.93 3.45 24.23
C GLU A 469 -11.82 3.37 22.98
N LEU A 470 -11.61 4.25 22.01
CA LEU A 470 -12.36 4.27 20.75
C LEU A 470 -12.09 3.05 19.88
N ASP A 471 -10.86 2.50 19.90
CA ASP A 471 -10.53 1.27 19.19
C ASP A 471 -11.22 0.06 19.80
N SER A 472 -11.33 -0.02 21.11
CA SER A 472 -12.07 -1.09 21.80
C SER A 472 -13.56 -1.06 21.45
N LEU A 473 -14.13 0.11 21.20
CA LEU A 473 -15.51 0.26 20.74
C LEU A 473 -15.69 -0.12 19.26
N ALA A 474 -14.64 0.08 18.43
CA ALA A 474 -14.68 -0.21 17.00
C ALA A 474 -14.39 -1.68 16.65
N THR A 475 -13.64 -2.38 17.51
CA THR A 475 -13.27 -3.79 17.29
C THR A 475 -14.30 -4.78 17.84
N GLY A 476 -15.30 -4.30 18.57
CA GLY A 476 -16.43 -5.13 19.01
C GLY A 476 -17.19 -5.68 17.82
N CYS A 477 -17.26 -7.00 17.69
CA CYS A 477 -18.18 -7.70 16.79
C CYS A 477 -19.63 -7.50 17.25
N SER A 478 -20.09 -6.26 17.42
CA SER A 478 -21.50 -6.02 17.68
C SER A 478 -22.25 -6.03 16.37
N LEU A 479 -23.03 -7.07 16.19
CA LEU A 479 -24.02 -7.19 15.11
C LEU A 479 -25.22 -6.24 15.28
N GLU A 480 -25.15 -5.33 16.23
CA GLU A 480 -26.24 -4.42 16.63
C GLU A 480 -26.08 -3.00 16.10
N GLY A 481 -25.79 -2.84 14.86
CA GLY A 481 -25.82 -1.53 14.20
C GLY A 481 -26.09 -1.68 12.72
N ASP A 482 -26.86 -0.79 12.14
CA ASP A 482 -27.28 -0.76 10.72
C ASP A 482 -26.11 -0.66 9.70
N GLY A 483 -24.90 -0.87 10.10
CA GLY A 483 -23.73 -0.95 9.25
C GLY A 483 -22.84 -2.13 9.64
N GLY A 484 -22.38 -2.88 8.67
CA GLY A 484 -21.40 -3.96 8.91
C GLY A 484 -20.15 -3.47 9.64
N PRO A 485 -19.32 -4.39 10.19
CA PRO A 485 -18.16 -4.04 11.04
C PRO A 485 -17.19 -3.01 10.43
N GLY A 486 -17.23 -2.80 9.12
CA GLY A 486 -16.44 -1.77 8.45
C GLY A 486 -17.02 -0.36 8.57
N MET A 487 -18.34 -0.20 8.59
CA MET A 487 -18.98 1.13 8.63
C MET A 487 -18.93 1.76 10.02
N THR A 488 -19.13 0.99 11.08
CA THR A 488 -18.99 1.51 12.46
C THR A 488 -17.57 1.97 12.78
N ALA A 489 -16.56 1.29 12.24
CA ALA A 489 -15.16 1.74 12.36
C ALA A 489 -14.91 3.08 11.65
N PHE A 490 -15.66 3.39 10.59
CA PHE A 490 -15.55 4.66 9.87
C PHE A 490 -16.27 5.81 10.58
N ASP A 491 -17.44 5.58 11.10
CA ASP A 491 -18.17 6.60 11.88
C ASP A 491 -17.41 6.98 13.14
N VAL A 492 -16.91 6.00 13.87
CA VAL A 492 -16.04 6.25 15.04
C VAL A 492 -14.75 6.95 14.64
N THR A 493 -14.24 6.68 13.45
CA THR A 493 -13.03 7.35 12.94
C THR A 493 -13.31 8.81 12.59
N SER A 494 -14.49 9.17 12.06
CA SER A 494 -14.84 10.57 11.78
C SER A 494 -14.99 11.39 13.08
N GLU A 495 -15.55 10.82 14.14
CA GLU A 495 -15.57 11.45 15.46
C GLU A 495 -14.16 11.60 16.06
N LYS A 496 -13.29 10.58 15.88
CA LYS A 496 -11.89 10.66 16.29
C LYS A 496 -11.15 11.81 15.60
N PHE A 497 -11.46 12.09 14.35
CA PHE A 497 -10.86 13.23 13.63
C PHE A 497 -11.30 14.58 14.19
N ALA A 498 -12.57 14.75 14.42
CA ALA A 498 -13.08 15.97 15.03
C ALA A 498 -12.42 16.24 16.39
N LEU A 499 -12.10 15.19 17.14
CA LEU A 499 -11.46 15.28 18.45
C LEU A 499 -9.96 15.55 18.39
N VAL A 500 -9.25 14.96 17.42
CA VAL A 500 -7.82 15.24 17.21
C VAL A 500 -7.62 16.67 16.75
N ASP A 501 -8.47 17.17 15.86
CA ASP A 501 -8.41 18.57 15.42
C ASP A 501 -8.74 19.56 16.55
N ALA A 502 -9.62 19.20 17.47
CA ALA A 502 -9.94 20.02 18.66
C ALA A 502 -8.79 20.03 19.70
N ASN A 503 -8.06 18.93 19.85
CA ASN A 503 -6.98 18.79 20.83
C ASN A 503 -5.60 19.19 20.28
N THR A 504 -5.40 19.21 18.99
CA THR A 504 -4.16 19.64 18.32
C THR A 504 -4.25 21.08 17.83
N ALA A 505 -4.78 21.98 18.64
CA ALA A 505 -4.78 23.40 18.34
C ALA A 505 -3.36 23.97 18.27
N ALA A 506 -2.58 23.53 17.29
CA ALA A 506 -1.48 24.31 16.74
C ALA A 506 -2.10 25.32 15.77
N PRO A 507 -1.95 26.63 15.97
CA PRO A 507 -2.74 27.65 15.29
C PRO A 507 -2.48 27.81 13.79
N GLU A 508 -1.67 26.99 13.15
CA GLU A 508 -1.28 27.16 11.75
C GLU A 508 -1.42 25.91 10.85
N ARG A 509 -2.12 24.89 11.29
CA ARG A 509 -2.44 23.79 10.36
C ARG A 509 -3.63 24.17 9.46
N LYS A 510 -3.44 25.11 8.57
CA LYS A 510 -4.21 25.21 7.32
C LYS A 510 -3.81 24.05 6.42
N SER A 511 -3.91 22.83 6.90
CA SER A 511 -3.86 21.70 6.01
C SER A 511 -5.20 21.63 5.30
N SER A 512 -5.21 21.69 4.03
CA SER A 512 -6.24 21.22 3.14
C SER A 512 -6.46 19.70 3.38
N ARG A 513 -6.91 19.34 4.57
CA ARG A 513 -7.19 17.96 4.96
C ARG A 513 -8.55 17.62 4.41
N ILE A 514 -8.57 17.09 3.21
CA ILE A 514 -9.76 16.46 2.68
C ILE A 514 -9.88 15.11 3.39
N ASN A 515 -10.90 14.99 4.20
CA ASN A 515 -11.31 13.71 4.73
C ASN A 515 -11.98 12.91 3.60
N LEU A 516 -11.17 12.08 2.93
CA LEU A 516 -11.65 11.24 1.83
C LEU A 516 -12.74 10.24 2.26
N LEU A 517 -12.90 10.00 3.56
CA LEU A 517 -13.95 9.10 4.09
C LEU A 517 -15.35 9.71 3.96
N ASN A 518 -15.47 11.03 4.06
CA ASN A 518 -16.74 11.75 3.97
C ASN A 518 -16.94 12.42 2.61
N TRP A 519 -16.03 12.17 1.67
CA TRP A 519 -16.12 12.81 0.37
C TRP A 519 -17.12 12.07 -0.53
N ASP A 520 -18.21 12.74 -0.85
CA ASP A 520 -19.30 12.26 -1.72
C ASP A 520 -19.03 12.46 -3.21
N GLY A 521 -17.85 12.98 -3.57
CA GLY A 521 -17.48 13.34 -4.94
C GLY A 521 -18.10 14.65 -5.41
N GLY A 522 -18.78 15.38 -4.53
CA GLY A 522 -19.34 16.70 -4.78
C GLY A 522 -18.36 17.84 -4.46
N SER A 523 -18.88 19.00 -4.13
CA SER A 523 -18.08 20.16 -3.71
C SER A 523 -17.38 19.92 -2.37
N THR A 524 -16.24 20.56 -2.16
CA THR A 524 -15.51 20.52 -0.88
C THR A 524 -16.16 21.39 0.22
N GLU A 525 -17.32 21.98 -0.04
CA GLU A 525 -17.98 22.92 0.87
C GLU A 525 -18.46 22.29 2.17
N GLY A 526 -18.67 20.98 2.22
CA GLY A 526 -19.02 20.23 3.43
C GLY A 526 -17.85 19.69 4.24
N LEU A 527 -16.61 19.91 3.80
CA LEU A 527 -15.40 19.34 4.42
C LEU A 527 -14.59 20.35 5.25
N VAL A 528 -15.01 21.59 5.27
CA VAL A 528 -14.40 22.65 6.11
C VAL A 528 -15.25 22.75 7.38
N PRO A 529 -14.68 22.58 8.59
CA PRO A 529 -15.44 22.87 9.81
C PRO A 529 -15.93 24.31 9.76
N GLU A 530 -17.23 24.51 9.97
CA GLU A 530 -17.78 25.84 10.19
C GLU A 530 -16.98 26.53 11.30
N ARG A 531 -16.44 27.68 11.00
CA ARG A 531 -15.82 28.52 12.02
C ARG A 531 -16.93 28.95 12.98
N ASP A 532 -16.82 28.50 14.22
CA ASP A 532 -17.60 29.12 15.30
C ASP A 532 -17.38 30.63 15.26
N GLY A 533 -18.45 31.33 14.91
CA GLY A 533 -18.47 32.77 14.85
C GLY A 533 -18.48 33.37 16.25
N SER A 534 -17.30 33.54 16.82
CA SER A 534 -17.07 34.43 17.93
C SER A 534 -15.82 35.26 17.67
N ASP A 535 -15.95 36.24 16.82
CA ASP A 535 -15.09 37.41 16.92
C ASP A 535 -15.93 38.68 16.67
N ASN A 536 -16.11 39.38 17.77
CA ASN A 536 -16.73 40.71 17.86
C ASN A 536 -15.85 41.72 17.11
N GLY A 537 -16.48 42.54 16.31
CA GLY A 537 -15.92 43.87 16.13
C GLY A 537 -16.11 44.55 14.78
N ASN A 538 -17.18 45.32 14.72
CA ASN A 538 -17.29 46.63 14.05
C ASN A 538 -17.27 46.74 12.52
N GLY A 539 -18.41 47.20 12.01
CA GLY A 539 -18.44 48.33 11.11
C GLY A 539 -19.18 48.18 9.77
N ASN A 540 -20.42 48.68 9.76
CA ASN A 540 -21.16 49.33 8.65
C ASN A 540 -21.48 48.52 7.37
N GLY A 541 -22.72 48.16 7.14
CA GLY A 541 -23.72 49.04 6.59
C GLY A 541 -24.31 48.54 5.28
N ASN A 542 -25.66 48.43 5.23
CA ASN A 542 -26.59 48.29 4.09
C ASN A 542 -26.76 46.85 3.54
N GLY A 543 -27.80 46.14 3.79
CA GLY A 543 -29.21 46.44 3.62
C GLY A 543 -29.74 45.87 2.30
N ALA A 544 -30.36 44.68 2.35
CA ALA A 544 -31.61 44.42 1.62
C ALA A 544 -32.10 42.99 1.92
N ALA A 545 -33.23 42.95 2.57
CA ALA A 545 -34.06 41.79 2.81
C ALA A 545 -34.70 41.30 1.51
N HIS A 546 -34.78 39.98 1.31
CA HIS A 546 -35.90 39.38 0.61
C HIS A 546 -36.32 38.06 1.25
N THR A 547 -37.55 38.10 1.63
CA THR A 547 -38.47 37.20 2.29
C THR A 547 -38.67 35.89 1.50
N SER A 548 -38.81 34.82 2.28
CA SER A 548 -39.45 33.55 1.89
C SER A 548 -40.93 33.75 1.56
N PRO A 549 -41.57 32.84 0.89
CA PRO A 549 -42.85 32.33 1.37
C PRO A 549 -42.99 30.81 1.43
N GLU A 550 -43.76 30.44 2.42
CA GLU A 550 -44.26 29.13 2.79
C GLU A 550 -45.22 28.49 1.78
N ALA A 551 -45.21 27.17 1.83
CA ALA A 551 -46.26 26.15 1.83
C ALA A 551 -47.67 26.39 1.29
N ASN A 552 -48.17 25.38 0.60
CA ASN A 552 -49.46 24.61 0.68
C ASN A 552 -49.83 24.16 -0.72
N GLY A 553 -50.07 22.89 -1.01
CA GLY A 553 -51.11 22.05 -0.50
C GLY A 553 -52.01 21.57 -1.63
N ASN A 554 -52.25 20.28 -1.69
CA ASN A 554 -53.45 19.59 -2.16
C ASN A 554 -53.60 19.06 -3.62
N ALA A 555 -53.60 17.75 -3.72
CA ALA A 555 -54.62 16.80 -4.19
C ALA A 555 -55.31 17.00 -5.54
N GLY A 556 -55.42 15.91 -6.30
CA GLY A 556 -56.42 15.66 -7.36
C GLY A 556 -55.97 14.69 -8.43
N ASP A 557 -56.15 13.45 -8.25
CA ASP A 557 -56.98 12.41 -8.85
C ASP A 557 -57.42 12.66 -10.33
N SER A 558 -57.06 11.72 -11.20
CA SER A 558 -57.92 11.04 -12.19
C SER A 558 -57.05 10.34 -13.28
N GLY A 559 -57.13 9.01 -13.39
CA GLY A 559 -56.92 8.29 -14.64
C GLY A 559 -58.19 8.36 -15.50
N PRO A 560 -58.39 7.56 -16.54
CA PRO A 560 -57.58 6.52 -17.18
C PRO A 560 -57.54 6.65 -18.74
N GLY A 561 -56.81 5.78 -19.46
CA GLY A 561 -56.93 5.67 -20.91
C GLY A 561 -56.12 4.50 -21.51
N VAL A 562 -56.85 3.47 -21.84
CA VAL A 562 -56.49 2.22 -22.52
C VAL A 562 -56.40 2.46 -24.03
N ALA A 563 -55.41 1.85 -24.69
CA ALA A 563 -55.41 1.25 -26.04
C ALA A 563 -53.93 0.85 -26.35
N GLY A 564 -53.57 -0.36 -26.61
CA GLY A 564 -54.04 -1.34 -27.58
C GLY A 564 -53.29 -1.16 -28.89
N ASP A 565 -52.27 -2.01 -29.16
CA ASP A 565 -52.20 -2.81 -30.37
C ASP A 565 -50.79 -3.41 -30.60
N THR A 566 -50.77 -4.73 -30.60
CA THR A 566 -50.37 -5.68 -31.66
C THR A 566 -48.89 -5.76 -32.06
N LEU A 567 -48.37 -6.92 -31.72
CA LEU A 567 -47.19 -7.61 -32.29
C LEU A 567 -47.38 -7.86 -33.81
N PRO A 568 -46.33 -8.10 -34.53
CA PRO A 568 -46.23 -9.40 -35.18
C PRO A 568 -44.90 -10.15 -34.96
N GLU A 569 -45.05 -11.43 -34.98
CA GLU A 569 -44.10 -12.49 -34.92
C GLU A 569 -43.37 -12.77 -36.26
N PRO A 570 -42.54 -13.81 -36.32
CA PRO A 570 -41.23 -13.79 -36.98
C PRO A 570 -41.19 -14.64 -38.27
N THR A 571 -40.19 -14.39 -39.05
CA THR A 571 -39.69 -15.34 -40.06
C THR A 571 -38.16 -15.21 -40.07
N GLY A 572 -37.36 -16.18 -39.98
CA GLY A 572 -37.32 -17.52 -40.51
C GLY A 572 -36.03 -17.69 -41.29
N ALA A 573 -35.16 -18.61 -40.80
CA ALA A 573 -34.30 -19.51 -41.58
C ALA A 573 -32.92 -19.06 -42.12
N THR A 574 -31.91 -19.80 -41.65
CA THR A 574 -30.84 -20.53 -42.38
C THR A 574 -29.67 -19.74 -42.98
N ARG A 575 -28.55 -19.86 -42.44
CA ARG A 575 -27.46 -20.88 -42.57
C ARG A 575 -26.33 -20.61 -41.57
#